data_34d5734b3a67740bc4923fa9d654dc60
#
_entry.id   34d5734b3a67740bc4923fa9d654dc60
#
_cell.length_a   1.000
_cell.length_b   1.000
_cell.length_c   1.000
_cell.angle_alpha   90.00
_cell.angle_beta   90.00
_cell.angle_gamma   90.00
#
_symmetry.space_group_name_H-M   'P 1'
#
loop_
_entity.id
_entity.type
_entity.pdbx_description
1 polymer ?
#
loop_
_entity_poly.entity_id
_entity_poly.type
_entity_poly.pdbx_seq_one_letter_code
_entity_poly.pdbx_strand_id
1 'polypeptide(L)'
;MLRRLLLCALGSVLVIGLVGCDTPSQTDNTSGVDGVGEPAWVQGATVYEVFVPDASEEGTFRGLIGRLDEIQQMGVNTLWLMPIHPIGEKRRKSDIGSLGSPYSIEDYYAVNPDYGTKEDFRALVDSVHARGMHIIIDLVANHTAWDHPWLKKHPDMYSDGPTNGFTVPVLNGDTTDWTDVVELDFDSPRTRQEMIDVMQYWVREFNIDGYRCDVAHAVPLDFWENAIDSVETHKEVLMLAEAAEPEMHEVGFDQTYAWPFFGALKRVWEEDAPVRTLATQADTTLDRLVQDARRLRFTTNHDETMWDAPPPALFGGLEGSKAAFVLATSMPGAPLVYNGQELGVTDSVSFFARTPYDWTRQPEIRGFFRDYLNLYNESSALQAGTLTVHTPEAEDALVYERTADDETMLVAVNVRDASQTVSVPEAYADASLTNALTGETMEGDTLSLGPYGYRLLRVE
;
A
#
# COMPACT_ATOMS: atom_id res chain seq x y z
N MET A 1 -28.34 4.63 -48.71
CA MET A 1 -27.81 4.72 -50.11
C MET A 1 -26.37 4.32 -50.04
N LEU A 2 -26.13 3.14 -50.45
CA LEU A 2 -25.36 2.55 -51.56
C LEU A 2 -23.84 2.67 -51.32
N ARG A 3 -23.21 1.52 -50.99
CA ARG A 3 -22.60 0.48 -51.84
C ARG A 3 -21.39 0.97 -52.62
N ARG A 4 -20.18 0.34 -52.47
CA ARG A 4 -19.64 -0.90 -53.09
C ARG A 4 -18.18 -1.05 -52.62
N LEU A 5 -17.64 -2.15 -52.09
CA LEU A 5 -17.30 -3.44 -52.67
C LEU A 5 -16.43 -3.42 -53.92
N LEU A 6 -15.22 -4.06 -53.82
CA LEU A 6 -14.62 -5.09 -54.70
C LEU A 6 -13.13 -5.21 -54.30
N LEU A 7 -12.58 -6.31 -53.85
CA LEU A 7 -12.37 -7.67 -54.32
C LEU A 7 -11.33 -7.84 -55.44
N CYS A 8 -10.54 -8.87 -55.22
CA CYS A 8 -9.71 -9.69 -56.14
C CYS A 8 -8.20 -9.40 -56.14
N ALA A 9 -7.31 -10.34 -56.11
CA ALA A 9 -7.22 -11.78 -55.84
C ALA A 9 -5.92 -12.26 -56.52
N LEU A 10 -5.34 -13.35 -56.01
CA LEU A 10 -4.46 -14.36 -56.63
C LEU A 10 -3.12 -13.87 -57.22
N GLY A 11 -1.98 -14.39 -56.94
CA GLY A 11 -1.52 -15.72 -56.62
C GLY A 11 -0.23 -16.00 -57.39
N SER A 12 0.73 -16.62 -56.81
CA SER A 12 1.56 -17.65 -57.44
C SER A 12 2.65 -18.16 -56.52
N VAL A 13 2.62 -19.43 -56.29
CA VAL A 13 3.62 -20.28 -55.65
C VAL A 13 4.81 -20.45 -56.58
N LEU A 14 6.03 -20.33 -56.06
CA LEU A 14 7.20 -20.97 -56.65
C LEU A 14 8.06 -21.60 -55.53
N VAL A 15 8.15 -22.93 -55.61
CA VAL A 15 9.06 -23.81 -54.81
C VAL A 15 10.33 -23.97 -55.62
N ILE A 16 11.50 -23.70 -55.00
CA ILE A 16 12.78 -24.32 -55.46
C ILE A 16 13.71 -24.43 -54.21
N GLY A 17 14.01 -25.64 -53.87
CA GLY A 17 15.31 -26.29 -53.71
C GLY A 17 16.23 -25.88 -52.55
N LEU A 18 16.40 -26.87 -51.66
CA LEU A 18 17.41 -27.00 -50.62
C LEU A 18 18.85 -26.86 -51.16
N VAL A 19 19.64 -26.03 -50.47
CA VAL A 19 21.08 -26.30 -50.24
C VAL A 19 21.37 -25.81 -48.80
N GLY A 20 21.83 -26.75 -47.95
CA GLY A 20 22.26 -26.47 -46.60
C GLY A 20 23.62 -25.73 -46.61
N CYS A 21 23.74 -24.78 -45.73
CA CYS A 21 25.01 -24.29 -45.22
C CYS A 21 24.82 -23.98 -43.75
N ASP A 22 25.57 -24.70 -42.92
CA ASP A 22 25.75 -24.44 -41.49
C ASP A 22 26.26 -23.00 -41.32
N THR A 23 25.50 -22.17 -40.60
CA THR A 23 25.96 -20.89 -40.05
C THR A 23 25.87 -20.97 -38.53
N PRO A 24 26.84 -20.45 -37.79
CA PRO A 24 26.88 -20.54 -36.34
C PRO A 24 25.76 -19.69 -35.75
N SER A 25 25.17 -20.23 -34.68
CA SER A 25 24.17 -19.56 -33.86
C SER A 25 24.63 -18.14 -33.49
N GLN A 26 23.99 -17.13 -34.06
CA GLN A 26 23.97 -15.81 -33.46
C GLN A 26 23.17 -15.93 -32.16
N THR A 27 23.85 -15.76 -31.05
CA THR A 27 23.23 -15.39 -29.80
C THR A 27 22.52 -14.05 -30.02
N ASP A 28 21.21 -14.07 -30.05
CA ASP A 28 20.40 -12.85 -29.93
C ASP A 28 20.79 -12.15 -28.62
N ASN A 29 21.67 -11.17 -28.73
CA ASN A 29 21.84 -10.11 -27.77
C ASN A 29 20.61 -9.21 -27.89
N THR A 30 19.48 -9.62 -27.33
CA THR A 30 18.51 -8.67 -26.83
C THR A 30 19.20 -8.05 -25.61
N SER A 31 19.85 -6.91 -25.82
CA SER A 31 20.11 -5.96 -24.76
C SER A 31 18.74 -5.44 -24.28
N GLY A 32 18.06 -6.23 -23.44
CA GLY A 32 17.13 -5.69 -22.50
C GLY A 32 17.92 -4.66 -21.69
N VAL A 33 17.43 -3.46 -21.61
CA VAL A 33 17.78 -2.55 -20.53
C VAL A 33 17.51 -3.38 -19.28
N ASP A 34 18.57 -3.74 -18.54
CA ASP A 34 18.42 -4.29 -17.19
C ASP A 34 17.69 -3.19 -16.41
N GLY A 35 16.36 -3.27 -16.34
CA GLY A 35 15.57 -2.46 -15.46
C GLY A 35 16.08 -2.76 -14.05
N VAL A 36 16.35 -1.73 -13.29
CA VAL A 36 16.62 -1.83 -11.86
C VAL A 36 15.37 -2.51 -11.29
N GLY A 37 15.50 -3.72 -10.78
CA GLY A 37 14.38 -4.54 -10.34
C GLY A 37 13.91 -4.12 -8.96
N GLU A 38 12.64 -4.39 -8.66
CA GLU A 38 12.07 -4.26 -7.31
C GLU A 38 13.04 -4.85 -6.27
N PRO A 39 13.35 -4.13 -5.16
CA PRO A 39 14.18 -4.70 -4.11
C PRO A 39 13.57 -6.01 -3.59
N ALA A 40 14.37 -7.07 -3.49
CA ALA A 40 13.89 -8.42 -3.15
C ALA A 40 13.05 -8.48 -1.84
N TRP A 41 13.27 -7.54 -0.91
CA TRP A 41 12.52 -7.48 0.35
C TRP A 41 11.09 -6.95 0.19
N VAL A 42 10.79 -6.22 -0.89
CA VAL A 42 9.45 -5.62 -1.14
C VAL A 42 8.39 -6.69 -1.32
N GLN A 43 8.77 -7.85 -1.86
CA GLN A 43 7.84 -8.97 -2.02
C GLN A 43 7.26 -9.47 -0.69
N GLY A 44 8.03 -9.46 0.39
CA GLY A 44 7.60 -9.83 1.74
C GLY A 44 7.26 -8.64 2.63
N ALA A 45 7.04 -7.44 2.07
CA ALA A 45 6.78 -6.24 2.87
C ALA A 45 5.50 -6.39 3.70
N THR A 46 5.63 -6.13 5.00
CA THR A 46 4.53 -5.93 5.96
C THR A 46 4.65 -4.51 6.48
N VAL A 47 3.75 -3.64 6.01
CA VAL A 47 3.86 -2.19 6.20
C VAL A 47 3.17 -1.75 7.48
N TYR A 48 3.82 -0.92 8.27
CA TYR A 48 3.26 -0.26 9.44
C TYR A 48 3.34 1.26 9.25
N GLU A 49 2.19 1.87 9.05
CA GLU A 49 2.04 3.31 8.89
C GLU A 49 2.04 4.00 10.24
N VAL A 50 2.87 5.04 10.40
CA VAL A 50 3.10 5.71 11.68
C VAL A 50 2.91 7.22 11.56
N PHE A 51 2.01 7.75 12.37
CA PHE A 51 1.98 9.17 12.72
C PHE A 51 2.86 9.39 13.95
N VAL A 52 4.04 9.98 13.78
CA VAL A 52 5.06 10.10 14.83
C VAL A 52 4.54 10.72 16.13
N PRO A 53 3.70 11.79 16.11
CA PRO A 53 3.16 12.39 17.32
C PRO A 53 2.38 11.43 18.22
N ASP A 54 1.74 10.41 17.66
CA ASP A 54 0.86 9.50 18.39
C ASP A 54 1.54 8.19 18.78
N ALA A 55 2.71 7.91 18.20
CA ALA A 55 3.43 6.64 18.38
C ALA A 55 4.01 6.45 19.79
N SER A 56 4.15 7.50 20.57
CA SER A 56 4.68 7.45 21.94
C SER A 56 4.19 8.64 22.79
N GLU A 57 4.36 8.54 24.11
CA GLU A 57 4.09 9.65 25.03
C GLU A 57 4.94 10.89 24.71
N GLU A 58 6.13 10.74 24.16
CA GLU A 58 7.00 11.84 23.75
C GLU A 58 6.57 12.47 22.43
N GLY A 59 5.97 11.68 21.53
CA GLY A 59 5.58 12.08 20.16
C GLY A 59 6.77 12.45 19.29
N THR A 60 7.90 11.77 19.45
CA THR A 60 9.18 12.10 18.82
C THR A 60 9.81 10.89 18.15
N PHE A 61 10.81 11.11 17.26
CA PHE A 61 11.62 10.02 16.70
C PHE A 61 12.26 9.14 17.79
N ARG A 62 12.73 9.77 18.88
CA ARG A 62 13.29 9.03 20.02
C ARG A 62 12.25 8.19 20.74
N GLY A 63 11.05 8.69 20.90
CA GLY A 63 9.93 7.93 21.45
C GLY A 63 9.55 6.74 20.58
N LEU A 64 9.52 6.91 19.26
CA LEU A 64 9.26 5.82 18.32
C LEU A 64 10.36 4.75 18.36
N ILE A 65 11.65 5.12 18.50
CA ILE A 65 12.73 4.14 18.70
C ILE A 65 12.43 3.20 19.89
N GLY A 66 11.84 3.72 20.96
CA GLY A 66 11.45 2.93 22.13
C GLY A 66 10.33 1.91 21.85
N ARG A 67 9.64 1.99 20.68
CA ARG A 67 8.56 1.08 20.27
C ARG A 67 8.97 0.07 19.21
N LEU A 68 10.14 0.21 18.60
CA LEU A 68 10.56 -0.62 17.47
C LEU A 68 10.60 -2.11 17.79
N ASP A 69 10.96 -2.50 19.01
CA ASP A 69 10.99 -3.92 19.40
C ASP A 69 9.57 -4.52 19.43
N GLU A 70 8.57 -3.77 19.92
CA GLU A 70 7.17 -4.20 19.93
C GLU A 70 6.61 -4.30 18.49
N ILE A 71 6.94 -3.33 17.64
CA ILE A 71 6.53 -3.27 16.23
C ILE A 71 7.17 -4.45 15.46
N GLN A 72 8.46 -4.68 15.61
CA GLN A 72 9.15 -5.80 14.98
C GLN A 72 8.59 -7.16 15.42
N GLN A 73 8.37 -7.36 16.74
CA GLN A 73 7.80 -8.60 17.29
C GLN A 73 6.39 -8.89 16.75
N MET A 74 5.67 -7.87 16.33
CA MET A 74 4.36 -8.02 15.69
C MET A 74 4.47 -8.61 14.26
N GLY A 75 5.67 -8.68 13.68
CA GLY A 75 5.89 -9.17 12.32
C GLY A 75 6.01 -8.05 11.28
N VAL A 76 6.07 -6.80 11.70
CA VAL A 76 6.32 -5.65 10.82
C VAL A 76 7.79 -5.67 10.38
N ASN A 77 8.02 -5.48 9.07
CA ASN A 77 9.35 -5.33 8.50
C ASN A 77 9.57 -4.01 7.76
N THR A 78 8.52 -3.23 7.53
CA THR A 78 8.61 -1.95 6.83
C THR A 78 7.82 -0.87 7.59
N LEU A 79 8.52 0.18 8.04
CA LEU A 79 7.91 1.37 8.60
C LEU A 79 7.63 2.39 7.49
N TRP A 80 6.41 2.87 7.41
CA TRP A 80 6.06 4.06 6.64
C TRP A 80 5.75 5.20 7.61
N LEU A 81 6.58 6.25 7.61
CA LEU A 81 6.33 7.47 8.38
C LEU A 81 5.48 8.43 7.56
N MET A 82 4.33 8.86 8.10
CA MET A 82 3.60 10.01 7.60
C MET A 82 4.53 11.24 7.55
N PRO A 83 4.18 12.35 6.87
CA PRO A 83 5.12 13.43 6.61
C PRO A 83 5.88 13.90 7.85
N ILE A 84 7.20 13.93 7.74
CA ILE A 84 8.12 14.25 8.84
C ILE A 84 8.61 15.69 8.84
N HIS A 85 8.13 16.49 7.90
CA HIS A 85 8.59 17.86 7.63
C HIS A 85 7.91 18.89 8.52
N PRO A 86 8.48 20.11 8.63
CA PRO A 86 7.79 21.23 9.28
C PRO A 86 6.46 21.54 8.59
N ILE A 87 5.44 21.82 9.41
CA ILE A 87 4.08 22.08 8.93
C ILE A 87 3.89 23.59 8.77
N GLY A 88 3.42 24.04 7.60
CA GLY A 88 3.14 25.42 7.32
C GLY A 88 2.18 26.07 8.32
N GLU A 89 2.40 27.36 8.61
CA GLU A 89 1.57 28.13 9.54
C GLU A 89 0.51 28.96 8.81
N LYS A 90 0.82 29.38 7.58
CA LYS A 90 -0.06 30.24 6.81
C LYS A 90 -1.27 29.46 6.30
N ARG A 91 -2.47 29.88 6.71
CA ARG A 91 -3.75 29.24 6.44
C ARG A 91 -3.93 27.85 7.07
N ARG A 92 -3.17 27.55 8.12
CA ARG A 92 -3.30 26.31 8.87
C ARG A 92 -4.75 26.08 9.30
N LYS A 93 -5.26 24.88 9.08
CA LYS A 93 -6.61 24.45 9.51
C LYS A 93 -6.63 24.18 11.03
N SER A 94 -6.61 25.24 11.84
CA SER A 94 -6.57 25.14 13.30
C SER A 94 -7.92 24.82 13.96
N ASP A 95 -9.00 24.79 13.19
CA ASP A 95 -10.35 24.44 13.63
C ASP A 95 -10.55 22.91 13.77
N ILE A 96 -9.74 22.11 13.09
CA ILE A 96 -9.77 20.64 13.15
C ILE A 96 -8.60 20.03 13.94
N GLY A 97 -7.65 20.84 14.41
CA GLY A 97 -6.55 20.41 15.27
C GLY A 97 -5.43 21.43 15.39
N SER A 98 -4.67 21.34 16.49
CA SER A 98 -3.65 22.33 16.82
C SER A 98 -2.35 22.20 16.02
N LEU A 99 -2.07 21.00 15.45
CA LEU A 99 -0.83 20.72 14.71
C LEU A 99 -0.89 21.28 13.27
N GLY A 100 -2.08 21.39 12.68
CA GLY A 100 -2.25 21.59 11.24
C GLY A 100 -2.07 20.29 10.46
N SER A 101 -2.20 20.36 9.13
CA SER A 101 -2.00 19.20 8.27
C SER A 101 -0.52 18.83 8.14
N PRO A 102 -0.09 17.60 8.44
CA PRO A 102 1.27 17.18 8.15
C PRO A 102 1.59 17.19 6.66
N TYR A 103 0.58 17.22 5.80
CA TYR A 103 0.71 17.33 4.34
C TYR A 103 0.92 18.78 3.86
N SER A 104 0.86 19.77 4.75
CA SER A 104 1.20 21.17 4.44
C SER A 104 2.70 21.43 4.68
N ILE A 105 3.54 21.02 3.72
CA ILE A 105 5.01 21.02 3.85
C ILE A 105 5.58 22.43 3.77
N GLU A 106 6.28 22.90 4.82
CA GLU A 106 6.98 24.18 4.84
C GLU A 106 8.41 24.09 4.29
N ASP A 107 9.11 22.98 4.54
CA ASP A 107 10.49 22.77 4.08
C ASP A 107 10.79 21.29 3.89
N TYR A 108 10.98 20.85 2.64
CA TYR A 108 11.29 19.45 2.30
C TYR A 108 12.65 18.97 2.80
N TYR A 109 13.58 19.87 3.12
CA TYR A 109 14.92 19.50 3.58
C TYR A 109 15.06 19.51 5.10
N ALA A 110 13.99 19.81 5.84
CA ALA A 110 13.98 19.85 7.30
C ALA A 110 13.08 18.74 7.87
N VAL A 111 13.35 18.34 9.10
CA VAL A 111 12.42 17.55 9.93
C VAL A 111 11.63 18.49 10.84
N ASN A 112 10.41 18.09 11.17
CA ASN A 112 9.58 18.85 12.10
C ASN A 112 10.27 18.93 13.47
N PRO A 113 10.52 20.13 13.99
CA PRO A 113 11.23 20.33 15.26
C PRO A 113 10.49 19.70 16.46
N ASP A 114 9.17 19.51 16.38
CA ASP A 114 8.39 18.86 17.41
C ASP A 114 8.63 17.32 17.44
N TYR A 115 9.11 16.74 16.34
CA TYR A 115 9.46 15.31 16.26
C TYR A 115 10.93 15.05 16.65
N GLY A 116 11.78 16.07 16.59
CA GLY A 116 13.19 16.00 16.93
C GLY A 116 14.12 16.70 15.93
N THR A 117 15.38 16.30 15.94
CA THR A 117 16.41 16.81 15.03
C THR A 117 16.67 15.84 13.88
N LYS A 118 17.44 16.26 12.87
CA LYS A 118 17.96 15.38 11.81
C LYS A 118 18.81 14.24 12.38
N GLU A 119 19.54 14.49 13.45
CA GLU A 119 20.32 13.48 14.17
C GLU A 119 19.42 12.45 14.85
N ASP A 120 18.26 12.88 15.39
CA ASP A 120 17.27 11.96 15.96
C ASP A 120 16.59 11.12 14.88
N PHE A 121 16.28 11.73 13.72
CA PHE A 121 15.77 10.98 12.56
C PHE A 121 16.79 9.96 12.05
N ARG A 122 18.08 10.33 11.91
CA ARG A 122 19.15 9.40 11.54
C ARG A 122 19.25 8.25 12.53
N ALA A 123 19.15 8.53 13.83
CA ALA A 123 19.17 7.49 14.85
C ALA A 123 17.94 6.56 14.77
N LEU A 124 16.79 7.07 14.32
CA LEU A 124 15.62 6.22 14.04
C LEU A 124 15.89 5.30 12.85
N VAL A 125 16.37 5.83 11.72
CA VAL A 125 16.72 5.03 10.53
C VAL A 125 17.74 3.94 10.88
N ASP A 126 18.83 4.30 11.55
CA ASP A 126 19.87 3.35 12.00
C ASP A 126 19.28 2.27 12.93
N SER A 127 18.34 2.64 13.80
CA SER A 127 17.69 1.71 14.73
C SER A 127 16.71 0.75 14.03
N VAL A 128 16.03 1.19 12.97
CA VAL A 128 15.18 0.36 12.11
C VAL A 128 16.05 -0.64 11.35
N HIS A 129 17.11 -0.18 10.70
CA HIS A 129 18.04 -1.03 9.94
C HIS A 129 18.78 -2.03 10.84
N ALA A 130 19.15 -1.64 12.06
CA ALA A 130 19.78 -2.55 13.02
C ALA A 130 18.89 -3.74 13.42
N ARG A 131 17.58 -3.65 13.17
CA ARG A 131 16.60 -4.71 13.37
C ARG A 131 16.28 -5.51 12.11
N GLY A 132 16.95 -5.21 10.99
CA GLY A 132 16.66 -5.82 9.70
C GLY A 132 15.31 -5.37 9.11
N MET A 133 14.81 -4.23 9.57
CA MET A 133 13.59 -3.60 9.05
C MET A 133 13.95 -2.50 8.03
N HIS A 134 12.94 -2.05 7.28
CA HIS A 134 13.03 -0.97 6.29
C HIS A 134 12.22 0.24 6.73
N ILE A 135 12.57 1.42 6.23
CA ILE A 135 11.88 2.66 6.53
C ILE A 135 11.66 3.50 5.28
N ILE A 136 10.42 3.84 5.02
CA ILE A 136 10.02 4.77 3.96
C ILE A 136 9.38 6.00 4.59
N ILE A 137 9.44 7.13 3.88
CA ILE A 137 8.78 8.37 4.31
C ILE A 137 7.72 8.81 3.31
N ASP A 138 6.76 9.58 3.78
CA ASP A 138 5.75 10.20 2.93
C ASP A 138 6.36 11.34 2.09
N LEU A 139 6.12 11.32 0.78
CA LEU A 139 6.50 12.37 -0.16
C LEU A 139 5.26 13.08 -0.66
N VAL A 140 5.05 14.31 -0.23
CA VAL A 140 3.97 15.17 -0.71
C VAL A 140 4.47 15.93 -1.94
N ALA A 141 4.32 15.32 -3.14
CA ALA A 141 4.86 15.90 -4.37
C ALA A 141 3.92 16.91 -5.04
N ASN A 142 2.60 16.81 -4.83
CA ASN A 142 1.60 17.59 -5.54
C ASN A 142 1.52 19.06 -5.10
N HIS A 143 1.84 19.40 -3.86
CA HIS A 143 1.61 20.72 -3.29
C HIS A 143 2.57 21.05 -2.13
N THR A 144 2.60 22.31 -1.73
CA THR A 144 3.36 22.79 -0.56
C THR A 144 2.49 23.68 0.33
N ALA A 145 2.98 24.03 1.52
CA ALA A 145 2.39 25.08 2.34
C ALA A 145 2.47 26.47 1.66
N TRP A 146 1.57 27.38 2.06
CA TRP A 146 1.55 28.79 1.57
C TRP A 146 2.75 29.62 2.03
N ASP A 147 3.52 29.20 2.99
CA ASP A 147 4.74 29.81 3.51
C ASP A 147 6.02 29.07 3.08
N HIS A 148 5.90 28.02 2.27
CA HIS A 148 7.06 27.38 1.69
C HIS A 148 7.97 28.36 0.96
N PRO A 149 9.30 28.34 1.19
CA PRO A 149 10.23 29.31 0.60
C PRO A 149 10.21 29.37 -0.92
N TRP A 150 9.87 28.28 -1.62
CA TRP A 150 9.77 28.23 -3.09
C TRP A 150 8.69 29.18 -3.61
N LEU A 151 7.53 29.27 -2.93
CA LEU A 151 6.44 30.13 -3.39
C LEU A 151 6.86 31.60 -3.53
N LYS A 152 7.76 32.04 -2.67
CA LYS A 152 8.29 33.43 -2.71
C LYS A 152 9.46 33.57 -3.67
N LYS A 153 10.37 32.56 -3.71
CA LYS A 153 11.63 32.63 -4.49
C LYS A 153 11.43 32.25 -5.96
N HIS A 154 10.54 31.31 -6.20
CA HIS A 154 10.31 30.63 -7.47
C HIS A 154 8.81 30.45 -7.73
N PRO A 155 8.03 31.55 -7.87
CA PRO A 155 6.58 31.45 -8.12
C PRO A 155 6.23 30.72 -9.42
N ASP A 156 7.18 30.59 -10.34
CA ASP A 156 7.11 29.81 -11.57
C ASP A 156 7.05 28.28 -11.37
N MET A 157 7.17 27.82 -10.13
CA MET A 157 6.99 26.41 -9.74
C MET A 157 5.53 26.07 -9.38
N TYR A 158 4.62 27.02 -9.40
CA TYR A 158 3.26 26.84 -8.90
C TYR A 158 2.21 27.16 -9.96
N SER A 159 1.12 26.40 -9.93
CA SER A 159 -0.01 26.57 -10.83
C SER A 159 -0.71 27.91 -10.62
N ASP A 160 -1.00 28.61 -11.72
CA ASP A 160 -1.74 29.88 -11.72
C ASP A 160 -3.20 29.65 -11.29
N GLY A 161 -3.74 30.58 -10.50
CA GLY A 161 -5.12 30.46 -10.05
C GLY A 161 -5.68 31.67 -9.31
N PRO A 162 -6.94 31.57 -8.85
CA PRO A 162 -7.68 32.72 -8.29
C PRO A 162 -7.24 33.13 -6.90
N THR A 163 -6.47 32.32 -6.20
CA THR A 163 -6.11 32.53 -4.79
C THR A 163 -4.74 33.22 -4.68
N ASN A 164 -4.73 34.55 -4.69
CA ASN A 164 -3.51 35.36 -4.69
C ASN A 164 -2.57 35.09 -5.90
N GLY A 165 -3.13 34.71 -7.05
CA GLY A 165 -2.38 34.36 -8.26
C GLY A 165 -2.04 32.88 -8.40
N PHE A 166 -2.40 32.04 -7.42
CA PHE A 166 -2.13 30.61 -7.37
C PHE A 166 -3.42 29.81 -7.16
N THR A 167 -3.36 28.49 -7.35
CA THR A 167 -4.47 27.59 -7.05
C THR A 167 -4.14 26.68 -5.85
N VAL A 168 -5.19 26.22 -5.16
CA VAL A 168 -5.09 25.03 -4.30
C VAL A 168 -5.12 23.79 -5.21
N PRO A 169 -4.76 22.59 -4.75
CA PRO A 169 -4.75 21.39 -5.56
C PRO A 169 -6.06 21.16 -6.31
N VAL A 170 -5.93 20.72 -7.57
CA VAL A 170 -7.04 20.38 -8.46
C VAL A 170 -6.96 18.87 -8.76
N LEU A 171 -7.97 18.11 -8.32
CA LEU A 171 -8.05 16.68 -8.54
C LEU A 171 -9.19 16.35 -9.49
N ASN A 172 -8.90 15.61 -10.56
CA ASN A 172 -9.89 15.24 -11.58
C ASN A 172 -10.65 16.42 -12.20
N GLY A 173 -10.01 17.59 -12.25
CA GLY A 173 -10.58 18.83 -12.77
C GLY A 173 -11.39 19.64 -11.77
N ASP A 174 -11.58 19.16 -10.55
CA ASP A 174 -12.28 19.85 -9.46
C ASP A 174 -11.26 20.43 -8.46
N THR A 175 -11.50 21.68 -8.07
CA THR A 175 -10.71 22.35 -7.02
C THR A 175 -11.03 21.73 -5.67
N THR A 176 -9.98 21.32 -4.95
CA THR A 176 -10.13 20.74 -3.60
C THR A 176 -10.47 21.82 -2.55
N ASP A 177 -10.87 21.38 -1.36
CA ASP A 177 -11.03 22.22 -0.17
C ASP A 177 -9.74 22.32 0.67
N TRP A 178 -8.59 21.91 0.11
CA TRP A 178 -7.27 21.96 0.76
C TRP A 178 -6.69 23.37 0.73
N THR A 179 -7.35 24.27 1.48
CA THR A 179 -7.08 25.72 1.45
C THR A 179 -5.78 26.13 2.13
N ASP A 180 -5.14 25.22 2.84
CA ASP A 180 -3.88 25.37 3.57
C ASP A 180 -2.63 25.06 2.73
N VAL A 181 -2.80 24.61 1.48
CA VAL A 181 -1.72 24.27 0.56
C VAL A 181 -1.87 24.92 -0.81
N VAL A 182 -0.79 24.90 -1.60
CA VAL A 182 -0.67 25.49 -2.95
C VAL A 182 -0.15 24.43 -3.91
N GLU A 183 -0.80 24.27 -5.05
CA GLU A 183 -0.45 23.29 -6.07
C GLU A 183 0.87 23.64 -6.77
N LEU A 184 1.72 22.62 -6.95
CA LEU A 184 2.94 22.70 -7.75
C LEU A 184 2.62 22.47 -9.23
N ASP A 185 3.31 23.20 -10.10
CA ASP A 185 3.20 23.08 -11.56
C ASP A 185 4.32 22.18 -12.10
N PHE A 186 3.97 20.98 -12.54
CA PHE A 186 4.90 20.03 -13.14
C PHE A 186 5.22 20.29 -14.63
N ASP A 187 4.63 21.30 -15.27
CA ASP A 187 5.10 21.82 -16.55
C ASP A 187 6.37 22.67 -16.36
N SER A 188 6.63 23.14 -15.13
CA SER A 188 7.86 23.85 -14.76
C SER A 188 9.03 22.87 -14.64
N PRO A 189 10.10 23.00 -15.46
CA PRO A 189 11.30 22.16 -15.32
C PRO A 189 11.98 22.31 -13.96
N ARG A 190 11.81 23.47 -13.30
CA ARG A 190 12.35 23.71 -11.96
C ARG A 190 11.63 22.87 -10.93
N THR A 191 10.31 22.79 -10.95
CA THR A 191 9.52 21.96 -10.04
C THR A 191 9.98 20.50 -10.12
N ARG A 192 10.11 19.97 -11.32
CA ARG A 192 10.59 18.60 -11.54
C ARG A 192 11.99 18.39 -10.96
N GLN A 193 12.93 19.29 -11.25
CA GLN A 193 14.30 19.13 -10.75
C GLN A 193 14.40 19.24 -9.23
N GLU A 194 13.78 20.25 -8.63
CA GLU A 194 13.80 20.44 -7.17
C GLU A 194 13.17 19.24 -6.45
N MET A 195 12.09 18.66 -6.97
CA MET A 195 11.45 17.49 -6.35
C MET A 195 12.34 16.23 -6.47
N ILE A 196 13.01 16.02 -7.62
CA ILE A 196 14.02 14.95 -7.75
C ILE A 196 15.16 15.16 -6.76
N ASP A 197 15.65 16.38 -6.62
CA ASP A 197 16.72 16.71 -5.67
C ASP A 197 16.30 16.43 -4.22
N VAL A 198 15.04 16.70 -3.85
CA VAL A 198 14.45 16.34 -2.55
C VAL A 198 14.48 14.82 -2.35
N MET A 199 14.02 14.06 -3.33
CA MET A 199 14.01 12.59 -3.22
C MET A 199 15.42 12.04 -3.09
N GLN A 200 16.35 12.46 -3.94
CA GLN A 200 17.75 12.03 -3.83
C GLN A 200 18.38 12.41 -2.49
N TYR A 201 18.02 13.58 -1.92
CA TYR A 201 18.56 14.05 -0.65
C TYR A 201 18.28 13.07 0.49
N TRP A 202 17.03 12.66 0.69
CA TRP A 202 16.66 11.77 1.80
C TRP A 202 17.26 10.37 1.66
N VAL A 203 17.33 9.83 0.45
CA VAL A 203 17.97 8.53 0.19
C VAL A 203 19.47 8.60 0.46
N ARG A 204 20.16 9.64 -0.02
CA ARG A 204 21.63 9.76 0.12
C ARG A 204 22.06 10.14 1.53
N GLU A 205 21.39 11.10 2.15
CA GLU A 205 21.81 11.66 3.44
C GLU A 205 21.33 10.82 4.63
N PHE A 206 20.19 10.16 4.51
CA PHE A 206 19.60 9.40 5.61
C PHE A 206 19.46 7.91 5.34
N ASN A 207 19.73 7.46 4.12
CA ASN A 207 19.65 6.05 3.73
C ASN A 207 18.25 5.44 3.93
N ILE A 208 17.17 6.22 3.75
CA ILE A 208 15.81 5.66 3.75
C ILE A 208 15.63 4.65 2.63
N ASP A 209 14.63 3.78 2.74
CA ASP A 209 14.42 2.64 1.85
C ASP A 209 13.32 2.90 0.82
N GLY A 210 12.77 4.11 0.76
CA GLY A 210 11.77 4.46 -0.24
C GLY A 210 10.79 5.54 0.18
N TYR A 211 9.69 5.60 -0.58
CA TYR A 211 8.66 6.62 -0.43
C TYR A 211 7.25 6.05 -0.53
N ARG A 212 6.33 6.59 0.25
CA ARG A 212 4.92 6.64 -0.10
C ARG A 212 4.65 8.00 -0.73
N CYS A 213 4.15 8.01 -1.96
CA CYS A 213 3.91 9.24 -2.70
C CYS A 213 2.45 9.64 -2.58
N ASP A 214 2.23 10.77 -1.90
CA ASP A 214 0.92 11.39 -1.66
C ASP A 214 0.25 11.79 -2.97
N VAL A 215 -1.06 11.46 -3.13
CA VAL A 215 -1.87 11.76 -4.34
C VAL A 215 -1.10 11.54 -5.64
N ALA A 216 -0.38 10.43 -5.74
CA ALA A 216 0.55 10.18 -6.84
C ALA A 216 -0.10 10.28 -8.23
N HIS A 217 -1.40 9.96 -8.34
CA HIS A 217 -2.18 10.06 -9.58
C HIS A 217 -2.37 11.50 -10.09
N ALA A 218 -2.17 12.51 -9.22
CA ALA A 218 -2.26 13.92 -9.60
C ALA A 218 -0.95 14.49 -10.18
N VAL A 219 0.15 13.74 -10.09
CA VAL A 219 1.46 14.13 -10.60
C VAL A 219 1.73 13.38 -11.91
N PRO A 220 2.30 14.02 -12.96
CA PRO A 220 2.50 13.40 -14.27
C PRO A 220 3.33 12.11 -14.23
N LEU A 221 2.91 11.09 -14.97
CA LEU A 221 3.59 9.79 -15.04
C LEU A 221 5.03 9.91 -15.53
N ASP A 222 5.29 10.75 -16.53
CA ASP A 222 6.65 10.98 -17.06
C ASP A 222 7.59 11.68 -16.05
N PHE A 223 7.04 12.39 -15.07
CA PHE A 223 7.83 12.87 -13.93
C PHE A 223 8.22 11.72 -13.03
N TRP A 224 7.26 10.83 -12.68
CA TRP A 224 7.54 9.69 -11.81
C TRP A 224 8.59 8.76 -12.39
N GLU A 225 8.49 8.40 -13.68
CA GLU A 225 9.50 7.60 -14.38
C GLU A 225 10.90 8.21 -14.22
N ASN A 226 11.06 9.50 -14.54
CA ASN A 226 12.34 10.19 -14.41
C ASN A 226 12.84 10.32 -12.95
N ALA A 227 11.92 10.53 -12.01
CA ALA A 227 12.26 10.71 -10.61
C ALA A 227 12.72 9.40 -9.96
N ILE A 228 12.00 8.30 -10.23
CA ILE A 228 12.34 6.96 -9.75
C ILE A 228 13.68 6.52 -10.31
N ASP A 229 13.88 6.59 -11.63
CA ASP A 229 15.17 6.29 -12.28
C ASP A 229 16.33 7.09 -11.65
N SER A 230 16.08 8.38 -11.35
CA SER A 230 17.11 9.24 -10.75
C SER A 230 17.47 8.83 -9.32
N VAL A 231 16.49 8.42 -8.52
CA VAL A 231 16.72 7.95 -7.14
C VAL A 231 17.44 6.61 -7.15
N GLU A 232 17.04 5.70 -8.02
CA GLU A 232 17.59 4.35 -8.12
C GLU A 232 19.03 4.31 -8.61
N THR A 233 19.52 5.38 -9.22
CA THR A 233 20.97 5.53 -9.45
C THR A 233 21.81 5.46 -8.17
N HIS A 234 21.18 5.70 -7.01
CA HIS A 234 21.83 5.68 -5.70
C HIS A 234 21.54 4.39 -4.92
N LYS A 235 20.30 3.93 -4.94
CA LYS A 235 19.82 2.79 -4.18
C LYS A 235 18.49 2.33 -4.75
N GLU A 236 18.28 1.02 -4.88
CA GLU A 236 16.95 0.44 -5.09
C GLU A 236 16.04 0.81 -3.91
N VAL A 237 14.84 1.30 -4.19
CA VAL A 237 13.91 1.82 -3.20
C VAL A 237 12.50 1.27 -3.41
N LEU A 238 11.73 1.14 -2.34
CA LEU A 238 10.29 0.89 -2.45
C LEU A 238 9.57 2.17 -2.86
N MET A 239 8.83 2.12 -3.95
CA MET A 239 7.94 3.19 -4.38
C MET A 239 6.47 2.76 -4.22
N LEU A 240 5.78 3.37 -3.25
CA LEU A 240 4.37 3.15 -2.97
C LEU A 240 3.55 4.36 -3.43
N ALA A 241 2.67 4.17 -4.42
CA ALA A 241 1.79 5.22 -4.89
C ALA A 241 0.47 5.24 -4.11
N GLU A 242 0.06 6.40 -3.61
CA GLU A 242 -1.35 6.62 -3.28
C GLU A 242 -2.15 6.83 -4.57
N ALA A 243 -2.47 5.74 -5.19
CA ALA A 243 -3.18 5.63 -6.46
C ALA A 243 -3.71 4.20 -6.59
N ALA A 244 -4.73 4.00 -7.42
CA ALA A 244 -5.24 2.67 -7.76
C ALA A 244 -4.99 2.31 -9.23
N GLU A 245 -4.53 3.26 -10.01
CA GLU A 245 -4.32 3.16 -11.45
C GLU A 245 -3.15 2.21 -11.76
N PRO A 246 -3.35 1.17 -12.60
CA PRO A 246 -2.30 0.23 -12.98
C PRO A 246 -1.09 0.88 -13.68
N GLU A 247 -1.32 2.02 -14.34
CA GLU A 247 -0.32 2.79 -15.07
C GLU A 247 0.83 3.29 -14.17
N MET A 248 0.59 3.38 -12.85
CA MET A 248 1.64 3.70 -11.88
C MET A 248 2.76 2.65 -11.88
N HIS A 249 2.41 1.39 -12.05
CA HIS A 249 3.40 0.31 -12.12
C HIS A 249 4.24 0.36 -13.41
N GLU A 250 3.70 0.93 -14.49
CA GLU A 250 4.42 1.08 -15.76
C GLU A 250 5.56 2.12 -15.67
N VAL A 251 5.50 3.01 -14.68
CA VAL A 251 6.49 4.08 -14.46
C VAL A 251 7.38 3.84 -13.24
N GLY A 252 7.37 2.61 -12.68
CA GLY A 252 8.30 2.16 -11.65
C GLY A 252 7.78 2.13 -10.22
N PHE A 253 6.47 2.30 -9.98
CA PHE A 253 5.92 2.05 -8.65
C PHE A 253 5.78 0.56 -8.38
N ASP A 254 6.29 0.08 -7.25
CA ASP A 254 6.19 -1.31 -6.80
C ASP A 254 4.81 -1.63 -6.23
N GLN A 255 4.24 -0.66 -5.52
CA GLN A 255 2.97 -0.84 -4.83
C GLN A 255 1.99 0.29 -5.12
N THR A 256 0.71 -0.06 -5.23
CA THR A 256 -0.42 0.87 -5.34
C THR A 256 -1.51 0.48 -4.34
N TYR A 257 -2.37 1.42 -3.97
CA TYR A 257 -3.46 1.18 -3.02
C TYR A 257 -4.56 0.30 -3.60
N ALA A 258 -5.08 -0.61 -2.79
CA ALA A 258 -6.23 -1.45 -3.14
C ALA A 258 -7.58 -0.74 -2.90
N TRP A 259 -7.73 0.55 -3.26
CA TRP A 259 -8.94 1.34 -3.04
C TRP A 259 -10.23 0.68 -3.53
N PRO A 260 -10.28 0.10 -4.76
CA PRO A 260 -11.50 -0.57 -5.23
C PRO A 260 -11.90 -1.77 -4.37
N PHE A 261 -10.90 -2.53 -3.87
CA PHE A 261 -11.14 -3.65 -2.96
C PHE A 261 -11.62 -3.18 -1.60
N PHE A 262 -11.00 -2.15 -1.03
CA PHE A 262 -11.40 -1.56 0.25
C PHE A 262 -12.83 -1.03 0.20
N GLY A 263 -13.19 -0.31 -0.87
CA GLY A 263 -14.57 0.14 -1.08
C GLY A 263 -15.58 -1.01 -1.20
N ALA A 264 -15.19 -2.12 -1.84
CA ALA A 264 -16.02 -3.32 -1.87
C ALA A 264 -16.12 -3.99 -0.49
N LEU A 265 -15.00 -4.02 0.27
CA LEU A 265 -14.96 -4.53 1.64
C LEU A 265 -15.95 -3.79 2.55
N LYS A 266 -15.98 -2.46 2.53
CA LYS A 266 -16.95 -1.66 3.28
C LYS A 266 -18.39 -2.05 2.91
N ARG A 267 -18.74 -2.13 1.63
CA ARG A 267 -20.09 -2.53 1.21
C ARG A 267 -20.52 -3.91 1.69
N VAL A 268 -19.58 -4.85 1.82
CA VAL A 268 -19.88 -6.19 2.36
C VAL A 268 -20.36 -6.12 3.81
N TRP A 269 -19.83 -5.20 4.61
CA TRP A 269 -20.24 -5.02 6.02
C TRP A 269 -21.36 -4.02 6.23
N GLU A 270 -21.36 -2.91 5.50
CA GLU A 270 -22.30 -1.80 5.71
C GLU A 270 -23.63 -2.00 4.95
N GLU A 271 -23.57 -2.64 3.76
CA GLU A 271 -24.72 -2.81 2.86
C GLU A 271 -25.15 -4.27 2.71
N ASP A 272 -24.57 -5.20 3.48
CA ASP A 272 -24.78 -6.65 3.34
C ASP A 272 -24.50 -7.16 1.91
N ALA A 273 -23.60 -6.50 1.18
CA ALA A 273 -23.24 -6.94 -0.16
C ALA A 273 -22.64 -8.37 -0.12
N PRO A 274 -22.85 -9.19 -1.16
CA PRO A 274 -22.28 -10.54 -1.22
C PRO A 274 -20.75 -10.55 -1.18
N VAL A 275 -20.16 -11.42 -0.35
CA VAL A 275 -18.69 -11.51 -0.21
C VAL A 275 -17.97 -11.89 -1.51
N ARG A 276 -18.65 -12.54 -2.47
CA ARG A 276 -18.11 -12.84 -3.81
C ARG A 276 -17.67 -11.59 -4.59
N THR A 277 -18.20 -10.41 -4.25
CA THR A 277 -17.77 -9.16 -4.90
C THR A 277 -16.30 -8.87 -4.65
N LEU A 278 -15.73 -9.32 -3.53
CA LEU A 278 -14.31 -9.19 -3.20
C LEU A 278 -13.43 -10.09 -4.06
N ALA A 279 -13.87 -11.34 -4.31
CA ALA A 279 -13.19 -12.26 -5.21
C ALA A 279 -13.08 -11.65 -6.63
N THR A 280 -14.19 -11.12 -7.16
CA THR A 280 -14.21 -10.47 -8.47
C THR A 280 -13.26 -9.24 -8.51
N GLN A 281 -13.21 -8.44 -7.43
CA GLN A 281 -12.29 -7.31 -7.36
C GLN A 281 -10.82 -7.75 -7.31
N ALA A 282 -10.51 -8.85 -6.64
CA ALA A 282 -9.16 -9.39 -6.60
C ALA A 282 -8.71 -9.86 -7.99
N ASP A 283 -9.52 -10.64 -8.70
CA ASP A 283 -9.22 -11.15 -10.05
C ASP A 283 -9.02 -10.02 -11.07
N THR A 284 -9.99 -9.10 -11.17
CA THR A 284 -9.90 -8.01 -12.15
C THR A 284 -8.74 -7.06 -11.88
N THR A 285 -8.26 -7.02 -10.65
CA THR A 285 -7.08 -6.24 -10.29
C THR A 285 -5.80 -6.94 -10.74
N LEU A 286 -5.70 -8.26 -10.53
CA LEU A 286 -4.52 -9.06 -10.91
C LEU A 286 -4.30 -9.04 -12.42
N ASP A 287 -5.37 -9.17 -13.22
CA ASP A 287 -5.30 -9.13 -14.69
C ASP A 287 -4.76 -7.82 -15.27
N ARG A 288 -4.74 -6.76 -14.46
CA ARG A 288 -4.31 -5.42 -14.86
C ARG A 288 -2.93 -5.02 -14.39
N LEU A 289 -2.35 -5.77 -13.46
CA LEU A 289 -1.03 -5.47 -12.94
C LEU A 289 0.06 -6.00 -13.87
N VAL A 290 1.14 -5.26 -13.98
CA VAL A 290 2.37 -5.78 -14.57
C VAL A 290 2.95 -6.88 -13.67
N GLN A 291 3.84 -7.72 -14.23
CA GLN A 291 4.50 -8.74 -13.45
C GLN A 291 5.22 -8.08 -12.26
N ASP A 292 5.12 -8.72 -11.09
CA ASP A 292 5.72 -8.31 -9.81
C ASP A 292 5.07 -7.10 -9.13
N ALA A 293 4.13 -6.40 -9.80
CA ALA A 293 3.37 -5.30 -9.21
C ALA A 293 2.44 -5.75 -8.07
N ARG A 294 2.29 -4.94 -7.04
CA ARG A 294 1.55 -5.31 -5.82
C ARG A 294 0.50 -4.27 -5.42
N ARG A 295 -0.49 -4.74 -4.69
CA ARG A 295 -1.47 -3.88 -4.03
C ARG A 295 -1.16 -3.78 -2.53
N LEU A 296 -1.15 -2.56 -2.00
CA LEU A 296 -1.22 -2.35 -0.55
C LEU A 296 -2.62 -2.71 -0.06
N ARG A 297 -2.72 -3.71 0.84
CA ARG A 297 -3.97 -4.26 1.38
C ARG A 297 -4.20 -3.77 2.80
N PHE A 298 -5.33 -3.13 3.02
CA PHE A 298 -5.63 -2.49 4.29
C PHE A 298 -7.12 -2.55 4.65
N THR A 299 -7.41 -2.34 5.91
CA THR A 299 -8.77 -2.12 6.43
C THR A 299 -8.92 -0.72 7.04
N THR A 300 -7.84 0.02 7.10
CA THR A 300 -7.78 1.44 7.47
C THR A 300 -6.41 2.02 7.12
N ASN A 301 -6.29 3.34 7.14
CA ASN A 301 -5.10 4.17 7.13
C ASN A 301 -5.38 5.45 7.92
N HIS A 302 -4.49 6.44 7.87
CA HIS A 302 -4.67 7.72 8.57
C HIS A 302 -5.92 8.47 8.13
N ASP A 303 -6.25 8.47 6.82
CA ASP A 303 -7.42 9.14 6.27
C ASP A 303 -8.72 8.44 6.67
N GLU A 304 -8.80 7.14 6.45
CA GLU A 304 -9.99 6.37 6.74
C GLU A 304 -10.34 6.42 8.24
N THR A 305 -9.34 6.32 9.11
CA THR A 305 -9.56 6.44 10.56
C THR A 305 -10.08 7.83 10.96
N MET A 306 -9.60 8.89 10.30
CA MET A 306 -10.00 10.25 10.62
C MET A 306 -11.32 10.67 9.95
N TRP A 307 -11.44 10.43 8.63
CA TRP A 307 -12.54 10.99 7.83
C TRP A 307 -13.75 10.08 7.70
N ASP A 308 -13.59 8.78 7.99
CA ASP A 308 -14.67 7.80 8.03
C ASP A 308 -14.78 7.22 9.44
N ALA A 309 -14.25 6.04 9.69
CA ALA A 309 -14.26 5.42 11.01
C ALA A 309 -13.14 4.38 11.19
N PRO A 310 -12.72 4.08 12.44
CA PRO A 310 -11.78 3.01 12.71
C PRO A 310 -12.41 1.63 12.43
N PRO A 311 -11.60 0.59 12.13
CA PRO A 311 -12.07 -0.74 11.75
C PRO A 311 -13.12 -1.37 12.67
N PRO A 312 -13.07 -1.24 14.02
CA PRO A 312 -14.12 -1.81 14.86
C PRO A 312 -15.51 -1.17 14.64
N ALA A 313 -15.56 0.08 14.22
CA ALA A 313 -16.83 0.73 13.90
C ALA A 313 -17.37 0.32 12.52
N LEU A 314 -16.46 0.15 11.53
CA LEU A 314 -16.81 -0.23 10.15
C LEU A 314 -17.20 -1.71 10.03
N PHE A 315 -16.50 -2.60 10.75
CA PHE A 315 -16.55 -4.04 10.51
C PHE A 315 -17.21 -4.85 11.63
N GLY A 316 -18.16 -4.28 12.37
CA GLY A 316 -18.95 -5.05 13.35
C GLY A 316 -18.16 -5.44 14.61
N GLY A 317 -17.38 -4.53 15.15
CA GLY A 317 -16.59 -4.72 16.38
C GLY A 317 -15.22 -5.34 16.12
N LEU A 318 -14.55 -5.74 17.19
CA LEU A 318 -13.17 -6.26 17.12
C LEU A 318 -13.07 -7.56 16.32
N GLU A 319 -14.03 -8.48 16.48
CA GLU A 319 -14.01 -9.78 15.78
C GLU A 319 -14.25 -9.59 14.27
N GLY A 320 -15.19 -8.73 13.88
CA GLY A 320 -15.40 -8.39 12.49
C GLY A 320 -14.20 -7.66 11.87
N SER A 321 -13.51 -6.81 12.64
CA SER A 321 -12.26 -6.16 12.21
C SER A 321 -11.16 -7.17 11.90
N LYS A 322 -11.01 -8.22 12.71
CA LYS A 322 -10.06 -9.31 12.46
C LYS A 322 -10.41 -10.08 11.19
N ALA A 323 -11.69 -10.42 11.00
CA ALA A 323 -12.16 -11.11 9.80
C ALA A 323 -11.93 -10.25 8.54
N ALA A 324 -12.23 -8.96 8.59
CA ALA A 324 -11.98 -8.02 7.51
C ALA A 324 -10.49 -7.89 7.19
N PHE A 325 -9.63 -7.81 8.22
CA PHE A 325 -8.18 -7.75 8.05
C PHE A 325 -7.63 -9.02 7.41
N VAL A 326 -8.00 -10.21 7.91
CA VAL A 326 -7.60 -11.50 7.32
C VAL A 326 -8.03 -11.55 5.85
N LEU A 327 -9.30 -11.22 5.56
CA LEU A 327 -9.82 -11.26 4.20
C LEU A 327 -9.10 -10.29 3.27
N ALA A 328 -8.81 -9.06 3.71
CA ALA A 328 -8.12 -8.07 2.90
C ALA A 328 -6.67 -8.48 2.62
N THR A 329 -5.94 -8.89 3.65
CA THR A 329 -4.48 -9.04 3.60
C THR A 329 -4.00 -10.44 3.22
N SER A 330 -4.87 -11.46 3.20
CA SER A 330 -4.57 -12.76 2.58
C SER A 330 -4.87 -12.81 1.08
N MET A 331 -5.50 -11.77 0.49
CA MET A 331 -5.51 -11.56 -0.95
C MET A 331 -4.12 -11.15 -1.46
N PRO A 332 -3.81 -11.34 -2.76
CA PRO A 332 -2.51 -10.93 -3.31
C PRO A 332 -2.20 -9.46 -3.05
N GLY A 333 -1.04 -9.18 -2.45
CA GLY A 333 -0.59 -7.83 -2.09
C GLY A 333 0.17 -7.79 -0.76
N ALA A 334 0.53 -6.58 -0.31
CA ALA A 334 1.24 -6.34 0.94
C ALA A 334 0.28 -5.85 2.03
N PRO A 335 0.30 -6.42 3.26
CA PRO A 335 -0.53 -5.95 4.36
C PRO A 335 -0.05 -4.60 4.91
N LEU A 336 -1.01 -3.71 5.22
CA LEU A 336 -0.81 -2.48 5.96
C LEU A 336 -1.51 -2.55 7.31
N VAL A 337 -0.82 -2.13 8.36
CA VAL A 337 -1.39 -1.81 9.67
C VAL A 337 -1.14 -0.32 9.95
N TYR A 338 -2.20 0.43 10.25
CA TYR A 338 -2.06 1.81 10.74
C TYR A 338 -1.89 1.84 12.26
N ASN A 339 -0.98 2.67 12.77
CA ASN A 339 -0.67 2.69 14.20
C ASN A 339 -1.90 3.03 15.06
N GLY A 340 -2.16 2.18 16.05
CA GLY A 340 -3.37 2.18 16.89
C GLY A 340 -4.40 1.11 16.50
N GLN A 341 -4.37 0.60 15.27
CA GLN A 341 -5.25 -0.50 14.83
C GLN A 341 -4.97 -1.78 15.63
N GLU A 342 -3.71 -2.10 15.87
CA GLU A 342 -3.24 -3.24 16.67
C GLU A 342 -3.57 -3.10 18.18
N LEU A 343 -3.94 -1.92 18.60
CA LEU A 343 -4.39 -1.61 19.95
C LEU A 343 -5.92 -1.62 20.08
N GLY A 344 -6.63 -1.93 18.99
CA GLY A 344 -8.08 -1.98 18.95
C GLY A 344 -8.74 -0.62 19.22
N VAL A 345 -8.19 0.46 18.70
CA VAL A 345 -8.74 1.81 18.82
C VAL A 345 -10.12 1.84 18.16
N THR A 346 -11.11 2.38 18.89
CA THR A 346 -12.52 2.43 18.47
C THR A 346 -13.01 3.82 18.14
N ASP A 347 -12.23 4.84 18.48
CA ASP A 347 -12.55 6.24 18.22
C ASP A 347 -11.74 6.74 17.01
N SER A 348 -12.34 7.64 16.22
CA SER A 348 -11.61 8.33 15.15
C SER A 348 -10.47 9.15 15.74
N VAL A 349 -9.28 9.05 15.13
CA VAL A 349 -8.07 9.74 15.57
C VAL A 349 -7.64 10.72 14.49
N SER A 350 -7.48 11.98 14.89
CA SER A 350 -7.11 13.05 13.97
C SER A 350 -5.60 13.22 13.90
N PHE A 351 -5.01 13.18 12.71
CA PHE A 351 -3.61 13.53 12.49
C PHE A 351 -3.35 15.06 12.47
N PHE A 352 -4.38 15.88 12.70
CA PHE A 352 -4.25 17.33 12.97
C PHE A 352 -4.03 17.64 14.46
N ALA A 353 -4.11 16.63 15.30
CA ALA A 353 -3.94 16.74 16.74
C ALA A 353 -3.06 15.60 17.24
N ARG A 354 -2.44 15.80 18.38
CA ARG A 354 -1.67 14.74 19.04
C ARG A 354 -2.56 13.95 20.00
N THR A 355 -2.63 12.64 19.78
CA THR A 355 -3.39 11.71 20.61
C THR A 355 -2.55 10.44 20.85
N PRO A 356 -1.58 10.48 21.79
CA PRO A 356 -0.69 9.36 22.03
C PRO A 356 -1.46 8.09 22.39
N TYR A 357 -1.09 6.95 21.78
CA TYR A 357 -1.73 5.69 22.03
C TYR A 357 -1.26 5.05 23.33
N ASP A 358 -2.19 4.42 24.06
CA ASP A 358 -1.89 3.56 25.21
C ASP A 358 -1.51 2.16 24.73
N TRP A 359 -0.23 1.88 24.63
CA TRP A 359 0.35 0.60 24.19
C TRP A 359 0.05 -0.58 25.13
N THR A 360 -0.55 -0.35 26.28
CA THR A 360 -1.00 -1.42 27.19
C THR A 360 -2.43 -1.89 26.92
N ARG A 361 -3.12 -1.17 26.01
CA ARG A 361 -4.52 -1.46 25.66
C ARG A 361 -4.64 -2.77 24.86
N GLN A 362 -5.68 -3.54 25.16
CA GLN A 362 -6.16 -4.72 24.42
C GLN A 362 -5.06 -5.66 23.91
N PRO A 363 -4.28 -6.30 24.76
CA PRO A 363 -3.14 -7.12 24.36
C PRO A 363 -3.53 -8.32 23.48
N GLU A 364 -4.80 -8.78 23.53
CA GLU A 364 -5.34 -9.85 22.70
C GLU A 364 -5.45 -9.44 21.20
N ILE A 365 -5.73 -8.17 20.92
CA ILE A 365 -5.79 -7.66 19.55
C ILE A 365 -4.37 -7.57 18.97
N ARG A 366 -3.43 -7.05 19.73
CA ARG A 366 -2.02 -7.04 19.36
C ARG A 366 -1.47 -8.46 19.19
N GLY A 367 -1.93 -9.41 20.03
CA GLY A 367 -1.65 -10.84 19.86
C GLY A 367 -2.11 -11.38 18.51
N PHE A 368 -3.32 -11.03 18.07
CA PHE A 368 -3.82 -11.40 16.74
C PHE A 368 -2.94 -10.85 15.61
N PHE A 369 -2.62 -9.54 15.62
CA PHE A 369 -1.76 -8.95 14.58
C PHE A 369 -0.39 -9.61 14.56
N ARG A 370 0.21 -9.85 15.73
CA ARG A 370 1.50 -10.55 15.83
C ARG A 370 1.42 -11.96 15.20
N ASP A 371 0.44 -12.75 15.58
CA ASP A 371 0.35 -14.15 15.15
C ASP A 371 0.04 -14.20 13.63
N TYR A 372 -0.80 -13.30 13.13
CA TYR A 372 -1.13 -13.23 11.71
C TYR A 372 0.03 -12.71 10.84
N LEU A 373 0.68 -11.59 11.20
CA LEU A 373 1.77 -11.02 10.40
C LEU A 373 3.02 -11.91 10.41
N ASN A 374 3.31 -12.59 11.51
CA ASN A 374 4.38 -13.59 11.53
C ASN A 374 4.03 -14.78 10.63
N LEU A 375 2.78 -15.26 10.63
CA LEU A 375 2.32 -16.27 9.67
C LEU A 375 2.47 -15.79 8.22
N TYR A 376 2.09 -14.54 7.93
CA TYR A 376 2.26 -13.95 6.60
C TYR A 376 3.74 -13.95 6.17
N ASN A 377 4.64 -13.55 7.07
CA ASN A 377 6.09 -13.52 6.79
C ASN A 377 6.70 -14.92 6.59
N GLU A 378 6.12 -15.96 7.18
CA GLU A 378 6.59 -17.34 7.06
C GLU A 378 5.99 -18.07 5.85
N SER A 379 4.92 -17.54 5.22
CA SER A 379 4.16 -18.22 4.18
C SER A 379 4.46 -17.65 2.80
N SER A 380 5.15 -18.44 1.96
CA SER A 380 5.34 -18.11 0.53
C SER A 380 4.00 -17.99 -0.20
N ALA A 381 3.03 -18.84 0.18
CA ALA A 381 1.69 -18.81 -0.38
C ALA A 381 0.98 -17.47 -0.12
N LEU A 382 1.05 -16.92 1.10
CA LEU A 382 0.42 -15.63 1.41
C LEU A 382 1.16 -14.46 0.77
N GLN A 383 2.50 -14.49 0.74
CA GLN A 383 3.31 -13.43 0.16
C GLN A 383 3.19 -13.35 -1.37
N ALA A 384 3.35 -14.49 -2.06
CA ALA A 384 3.53 -14.53 -3.51
C ALA A 384 2.62 -15.51 -4.25
N GLY A 385 1.78 -16.27 -3.52
CA GLY A 385 0.97 -17.34 -4.11
C GLY A 385 -0.10 -16.81 -5.08
N THR A 386 -0.44 -17.64 -6.04
CA THR A 386 -1.60 -17.43 -6.92
C THR A 386 -2.90 -17.58 -6.13
N LEU A 387 -3.94 -16.88 -6.53
CA LEU A 387 -5.28 -16.93 -5.92
C LEU A 387 -6.20 -17.85 -6.72
N THR A 388 -6.87 -18.79 -6.04
CA THR A 388 -7.97 -19.57 -6.61
C THR A 388 -9.20 -19.51 -5.69
N VAL A 389 -10.33 -19.06 -6.21
CA VAL A 389 -11.57 -18.93 -5.44
C VAL A 389 -12.43 -20.19 -5.60
N HIS A 390 -12.75 -20.86 -4.47
CA HIS A 390 -13.55 -22.09 -4.46
C HIS A 390 -15.05 -21.87 -4.31
N THR A 391 -15.47 -20.70 -3.80
CA THR A 391 -16.87 -20.32 -3.61
C THR A 391 -17.23 -19.05 -4.38
N PRO A 392 -17.19 -19.06 -5.73
CA PRO A 392 -17.38 -17.86 -6.55
C PRO A 392 -18.79 -17.23 -6.42
N GLU A 393 -19.77 -17.99 -5.93
CA GLU A 393 -21.15 -17.53 -5.71
C GLU A 393 -21.45 -17.22 -4.22
N ALA A 394 -20.40 -17.10 -3.37
CA ALA A 394 -20.59 -16.90 -1.93
C ALA A 394 -21.30 -15.59 -1.59
N GLU A 395 -22.26 -15.68 -0.66
CA GLU A 395 -22.98 -14.54 -0.09
C GLU A 395 -22.30 -14.07 1.22
N ASP A 396 -22.08 -15.00 2.17
CA ASP A 396 -21.72 -14.67 3.56
C ASP A 396 -20.34 -15.21 3.99
N ALA A 397 -19.79 -16.22 3.32
CA ALA A 397 -18.51 -16.79 3.64
C ALA A 397 -17.73 -17.17 2.39
N LEU A 398 -16.50 -16.68 2.26
CA LEU A 398 -15.62 -16.92 1.12
C LEU A 398 -14.60 -18.00 1.45
N VAL A 399 -14.41 -18.95 0.51
CA VAL A 399 -13.34 -19.95 0.56
C VAL A 399 -12.48 -19.81 -0.68
N TYR A 400 -11.20 -19.67 -0.47
CA TYR A 400 -10.19 -19.51 -1.52
C TYR A 400 -8.85 -20.08 -1.07
N GLU A 401 -7.95 -20.27 -1.97
CA GLU A 401 -6.57 -20.70 -1.69
C GLU A 401 -5.54 -19.72 -2.25
N ARG A 402 -4.41 -19.72 -1.61
CA ARG A 402 -3.15 -19.13 -2.07
C ARG A 402 -2.14 -20.25 -2.24
N THR A 403 -1.49 -20.34 -3.40
CA THR A 403 -0.52 -21.40 -3.70
C THR A 403 0.75 -20.85 -4.30
N ALA A 404 1.89 -21.09 -3.67
CA ALA A 404 3.22 -20.80 -4.18
C ALA A 404 4.18 -21.92 -3.81
N ASP A 405 5.07 -22.27 -4.73
CA ASP A 405 6.04 -23.35 -4.57
C ASP A 405 5.36 -24.67 -4.12
N ASP A 406 5.76 -25.19 -2.96
CA ASP A 406 5.19 -26.41 -2.36
C ASP A 406 4.17 -26.10 -1.25
N GLU A 407 3.79 -24.81 -1.05
CA GLU A 407 2.84 -24.41 -0.01
C GLU A 407 1.47 -24.05 -0.58
N THR A 408 0.42 -24.59 0.03
CA THR A 408 -0.98 -24.16 -0.20
C THR A 408 -1.61 -23.74 1.12
N MET A 409 -2.13 -22.51 1.14
CA MET A 409 -2.90 -21.96 2.24
C MET A 409 -4.37 -21.84 1.83
N LEU A 410 -5.24 -22.70 2.37
CA LEU A 410 -6.68 -22.60 2.20
C LEU A 410 -7.24 -21.62 3.22
N VAL A 411 -7.94 -20.58 2.76
CA VAL A 411 -8.50 -19.53 3.60
C VAL A 411 -10.02 -19.57 3.53
N ALA A 412 -10.68 -19.59 4.69
CA ALA A 412 -12.11 -19.49 4.82
C ALA A 412 -12.48 -18.33 5.77
N VAL A 413 -13.32 -17.40 5.34
CA VAL A 413 -13.71 -16.23 6.13
C VAL A 413 -15.21 -16.03 6.07
N ASN A 414 -15.84 -15.96 7.23
CA ASN A 414 -17.24 -15.57 7.43
C ASN A 414 -17.32 -14.07 7.74
N VAL A 415 -18.09 -13.34 6.93
CA VAL A 415 -18.21 -11.88 7.04
C VAL A 415 -19.50 -11.43 7.78
N ARG A 416 -20.22 -12.38 8.43
CA ARG A 416 -21.48 -12.09 9.14
C ARG A 416 -21.41 -12.40 10.64
N ASP A 417 -22.22 -11.70 11.39
CA ASP A 417 -22.44 -11.97 12.83
C ASP A 417 -23.42 -13.15 13.03
N ALA A 418 -23.19 -14.21 12.29
CA ALA A 418 -23.93 -15.47 12.37
C ALA A 418 -23.00 -16.62 11.97
N SER A 419 -23.15 -17.77 12.59
CA SER A 419 -22.34 -18.95 12.24
C SER A 419 -22.65 -19.43 10.82
N GLN A 420 -21.60 -19.79 10.08
CA GLN A 420 -21.66 -20.33 8.73
C GLN A 420 -20.99 -21.70 8.69
N THR A 421 -21.43 -22.54 7.77
CA THR A 421 -20.77 -23.80 7.44
C THR A 421 -20.42 -23.78 5.95
N VAL A 422 -19.15 -24.00 5.64
CA VAL A 422 -18.68 -24.07 4.25
C VAL A 422 -18.05 -25.44 3.97
N SER A 423 -18.12 -25.88 2.74
CA SER A 423 -17.49 -27.15 2.34
C SER A 423 -15.98 -26.95 2.14
N VAL A 424 -15.22 -27.97 2.53
CA VAL A 424 -13.84 -28.12 2.10
C VAL A 424 -13.85 -28.40 0.58
N PRO A 425 -13.00 -27.74 -0.23
CA PRO A 425 -12.93 -28.03 -1.64
C PRO A 425 -12.62 -29.52 -1.91
N GLU A 426 -13.28 -30.13 -2.93
CA GLU A 426 -13.14 -31.52 -3.23
C GLU A 426 -11.67 -31.95 -3.45
N ALA A 427 -10.85 -31.04 -3.97
CA ALA A 427 -9.42 -31.27 -4.15
C ALA A 427 -8.67 -31.58 -2.84
N TYR A 428 -9.22 -31.20 -1.68
CA TYR A 428 -8.62 -31.36 -0.35
C TYR A 428 -9.43 -32.26 0.58
N ALA A 429 -10.40 -33.04 0.05
CA ALA A 429 -11.27 -33.90 0.87
C ALA A 429 -10.49 -34.97 1.65
N ASP A 430 -9.36 -35.45 1.09
CA ASP A 430 -8.49 -36.46 1.70
C ASP A 430 -7.18 -35.84 2.29
N ALA A 431 -7.02 -34.52 2.26
CA ALA A 431 -5.83 -33.83 2.77
C ALA A 431 -5.91 -33.59 4.28
N SER A 432 -4.76 -33.57 4.93
CA SER A 432 -4.66 -33.07 6.31
C SER A 432 -4.69 -31.54 6.28
N LEU A 433 -5.64 -30.93 6.99
CA LEU A 433 -5.80 -29.49 7.07
C LEU A 433 -5.43 -29.01 8.49
N THR A 434 -4.33 -28.25 8.60
CA THR A 434 -3.87 -27.75 9.87
C THR A 434 -4.05 -26.25 9.97
N ASN A 435 -4.79 -25.75 10.99
CA ASN A 435 -4.94 -24.31 11.22
C ASN A 435 -3.58 -23.69 11.56
N ALA A 436 -3.11 -22.83 10.67
CA ALA A 436 -1.77 -22.24 10.75
C ALA A 436 -1.57 -21.30 11.95
N LEU A 437 -2.66 -20.73 12.50
CA LEU A 437 -2.60 -19.86 13.69
C LEU A 437 -2.66 -20.64 15.00
N THR A 438 -3.32 -21.81 15.05
CA THR A 438 -3.55 -22.55 16.29
C THR A 438 -2.84 -23.89 16.36
N GLY A 439 -2.41 -24.44 15.22
CA GLY A 439 -1.85 -25.79 15.11
C GLY A 439 -2.90 -26.91 15.22
N GLU A 440 -4.19 -26.58 15.23
CA GLU A 440 -5.28 -27.58 15.31
C GLU A 440 -5.49 -28.23 13.95
N THR A 441 -5.49 -29.56 13.92
CA THR A 441 -5.84 -30.32 12.71
C THR A 441 -7.35 -30.41 12.57
N MET A 442 -7.83 -30.10 11.36
CA MET A 442 -9.24 -30.16 11.00
C MET A 442 -9.54 -31.51 10.33
N GLU A 443 -10.66 -32.11 10.72
CA GLU A 443 -11.15 -33.35 10.10
C GLU A 443 -12.53 -33.11 9.48
N GLY A 444 -12.81 -33.76 8.35
CA GLY A 444 -14.12 -33.75 7.68
C GLY A 444 -14.15 -32.84 6.43
N ASP A 445 -15.30 -32.90 5.78
CA ASP A 445 -15.61 -32.25 4.49
C ASP A 445 -16.24 -30.87 4.63
N THR A 446 -16.39 -30.36 5.87
CA THR A 446 -16.99 -29.06 6.17
C THR A 446 -16.24 -28.32 7.25
N LEU A 447 -16.22 -26.98 7.15
CA LEU A 447 -15.66 -26.06 8.13
C LEU A 447 -16.79 -25.28 8.80
N SER A 448 -16.87 -25.34 10.11
CA SER A 448 -17.73 -24.47 10.91
C SER A 448 -17.01 -23.17 11.24
N LEU A 449 -17.59 -22.05 10.83
CA LEU A 449 -17.11 -20.70 11.12
C LEU A 449 -18.13 -20.01 12.05
N GLY A 450 -17.70 -19.61 13.24
CA GLY A 450 -18.53 -18.79 14.16
C GLY A 450 -18.82 -17.41 13.55
N PRO A 451 -19.54 -16.53 14.26
CA PRO A 451 -19.71 -15.13 13.88
C PRO A 451 -18.34 -14.49 13.59
N TYR A 452 -18.18 -13.88 12.39
CA TYR A 452 -16.93 -13.33 11.91
C TYR A 452 -15.73 -14.28 12.01
N GLY A 453 -16.01 -15.60 11.99
CA GLY A 453 -14.97 -16.64 12.11
C GLY A 453 -14.14 -16.78 10.83
N TYR A 454 -12.86 -17.09 10.99
CA TYR A 454 -11.95 -17.36 9.87
C TYR A 454 -11.04 -18.55 10.16
N ARG A 455 -10.49 -19.14 9.12
CA ARG A 455 -9.48 -20.21 9.17
C ARG A 455 -8.43 -19.96 8.11
N LEU A 456 -7.18 -20.13 8.47
CA LEU A 456 -6.04 -20.23 7.55
C LEU A 456 -5.47 -21.63 7.74
N LEU A 457 -5.62 -22.48 6.73
CA LEU A 457 -5.35 -23.91 6.81
C LEU A 457 -4.20 -24.27 5.87
N ARG A 458 -3.11 -24.79 6.43
CA ARG A 458 -2.06 -25.43 5.62
C ARG A 458 -2.60 -26.77 5.11
N VAL A 459 -2.41 -27.03 3.83
CA VAL A 459 -2.76 -28.29 3.17
C VAL A 459 -1.53 -29.18 3.18
N GLU A 460 -1.61 -30.39 3.78
CA GLU A 460 -0.53 -31.37 3.93
C GLU A 460 -0.82 -32.67 3.18
#